data_d9a09da12401f211b80970705f4bdb5a
#
_entry.id   d9a09da12401f211b80970705f4bdb5a
#
_cell.length_a   1.000
_cell.length_b   1.000
_cell.length_c   1.000
_cell.angle_alpha   90.00
_cell.angle_beta   90.00
_cell.angle_gamma   90.00
#
_symmetry.space_group_name_H-M   'P 1'
#
loop_
_entity.id
_entity.type
_entity.pdbx_description
1 polymer ?
#
loop_
_entity_poly.entity_id
_entity_poly.type
_entity_poly.pdbx_seq_one_letter_code
_entity_poly.pdbx_strand_id
1 'polypeptide(L)'
;SLLVLIISLCVITYSYKYVSNESKSRYFRYTFFLSLFISSMILFSLSNDLLSSFIFWEFLGLCSFFLIAFYNKDGEANDSSIIAFWLTRLGDLFFLLALVMIGFKYGTLNIDSINNSFFQNSIASSFSNTLPMTFIFIGVLTKCAQYPFTIWLPRAMKGPTPISALIHSATMVVAGVFLLFKLGVIIIELDSLKKFIMFFGAFTA
;
A
#
# COMPACT_ATOMS: atom_id res chain seq x y z
N SER A 1 -9.88 4.33 -9.20
CA SER A 1 -8.94 4.48 -10.34
C SER A 1 -8.94 5.90 -10.92
N LEU A 2 -10.11 6.52 -11.19
CA LEU A 2 -10.21 7.84 -11.82
C LEU A 2 -9.54 8.95 -11.01
N LEU A 3 -9.71 8.98 -9.69
CA LEU A 3 -9.06 9.93 -8.79
C LEU A 3 -7.52 9.82 -8.87
N VAL A 4 -7.00 8.62 -8.89
CA VAL A 4 -5.55 8.38 -9.04
C VAL A 4 -5.05 8.94 -10.38
N LEU A 5 -5.78 8.74 -11.47
CA LEU A 5 -5.43 9.26 -12.79
C LEU A 5 -5.39 10.80 -12.82
N ILE A 6 -6.39 11.47 -12.24
CA ILE A 6 -6.44 12.93 -12.19
C ILE A 6 -5.25 13.50 -11.40
N ILE A 7 -5.02 12.97 -10.18
CA ILE A 7 -3.92 13.46 -9.34
C ILE A 7 -2.56 13.15 -9.99
N SER A 8 -2.39 11.97 -10.58
CA SER A 8 -1.14 11.61 -11.24
C SER A 8 -0.85 12.50 -12.46
N LEU A 9 -1.88 12.89 -13.22
CA LEU A 9 -1.72 13.85 -14.33
C LEU A 9 -1.22 15.21 -13.84
N CYS A 10 -1.81 15.73 -12.76
CA CYS A 10 -1.35 16.97 -12.13
C CYS A 10 0.10 16.88 -11.65
N VAL A 11 0.46 15.75 -11.03
CA VAL A 11 1.82 15.52 -10.54
C VAL A 11 2.82 15.40 -11.70
N ILE A 12 2.49 14.69 -12.77
CA ILE A 12 3.35 14.55 -13.94
C ILE A 12 3.62 15.91 -14.57
N THR A 13 2.57 16.72 -14.78
CA THR A 13 2.71 18.05 -15.38
C THR A 13 3.57 19.00 -14.52
N TYR A 14 3.38 18.96 -13.21
CA TYR A 14 4.21 19.73 -12.27
C TYR A 14 5.66 19.22 -12.25
N SER A 15 5.85 17.91 -12.22
CA SER A 15 7.17 17.26 -12.16
C SER A 15 8.04 17.58 -13.36
N TYR A 16 7.44 17.74 -14.55
CA TYR A 16 8.17 18.07 -15.77
C TYR A 16 9.04 19.32 -15.60
N LYS A 17 8.48 20.38 -15.03
CA LYS A 17 9.23 21.62 -14.76
C LYS A 17 10.16 21.49 -13.54
N TYR A 18 9.72 20.74 -12.52
CA TYR A 18 10.46 20.58 -11.28
C TYR A 18 11.80 19.86 -11.48
N VAL A 19 11.83 18.81 -12.32
CA VAL A 19 13.02 17.97 -12.54
C VAL A 19 13.79 18.37 -13.82
N SER A 20 13.34 19.39 -14.57
CA SER A 20 13.94 19.80 -15.85
C SER A 20 15.41 20.21 -15.75
N ASN A 21 15.85 20.72 -14.60
CA ASN A 21 17.23 21.16 -14.35
C ASN A 21 18.19 20.04 -13.92
N GLU A 22 17.69 18.82 -13.74
CA GLU A 22 18.48 17.69 -13.34
C GLU A 22 19.23 17.07 -14.55
N SER A 23 20.27 16.28 -14.26
CA SER A 23 20.98 15.54 -15.31
C SER A 23 20.05 14.57 -16.04
N LYS A 24 20.30 14.33 -17.35
CA LYS A 24 19.48 13.44 -18.19
C LYS A 24 19.27 12.04 -17.55
N SER A 25 20.31 11.49 -16.92
CA SER A 25 20.24 10.19 -16.26
C SER A 25 19.31 10.20 -15.05
N ARG A 26 19.32 11.27 -14.23
CA ARG A 26 18.42 11.42 -13.07
C ARG A 26 16.98 11.65 -13.52
N TYR A 27 16.80 12.48 -14.55
CA TYR A 27 15.47 12.72 -15.13
C TYR A 27 14.85 11.41 -15.64
N PHE A 28 15.60 10.60 -16.41
CA PHE A 28 15.11 9.31 -16.89
C PHE A 28 14.75 8.36 -15.74
N ARG A 29 15.60 8.24 -14.73
CA ARG A 29 15.32 7.39 -13.56
C ARG A 29 14.07 7.84 -12.81
N TYR A 30 13.91 9.14 -12.62
CA TYR A 30 12.73 9.72 -11.98
C TYR A 30 11.44 9.39 -12.75
N THR A 31 11.39 9.67 -14.04
CA THR A 31 10.21 9.45 -14.88
C THR A 31 9.87 7.96 -14.99
N PHE A 32 10.86 7.09 -15.06
CA PHE A 32 10.68 5.65 -15.07
C PHE A 32 9.98 5.15 -13.79
N PHE A 33 10.53 5.47 -12.63
CA PHE A 33 9.93 5.03 -11.36
C PHE A 33 8.59 5.71 -11.07
N LEU A 34 8.41 6.96 -11.50
CA LEU A 34 7.13 7.67 -11.38
C LEU A 34 6.04 6.98 -12.21
N SER A 35 6.31 6.65 -13.47
CA SER A 35 5.36 5.98 -14.34
C SER A 35 5.01 4.57 -13.83
N LEU A 36 6.01 3.83 -13.36
CA LEU A 36 5.82 2.50 -12.78
C LEU A 36 5.02 2.55 -11.48
N PHE A 37 5.23 3.58 -10.66
CA PHE A 37 4.47 3.81 -9.43
C PHE A 37 2.98 4.10 -9.70
N ILE A 38 2.70 4.98 -10.66
CA ILE A 38 1.33 5.31 -11.05
C ILE A 38 0.61 4.10 -11.66
N SER A 39 1.26 3.39 -12.59
CA SER A 39 0.68 2.19 -13.20
C SER A 39 0.43 1.09 -12.17
N SER A 40 1.33 0.91 -11.20
CA SER A 40 1.12 -0.06 -10.12
C SER A 40 -0.11 0.25 -9.29
N MET A 41 -0.38 1.53 -8.98
CA MET A 41 -1.59 1.92 -8.23
C MET A 41 -2.87 1.71 -9.05
N ILE A 42 -2.83 2.00 -10.34
CA ILE A 42 -3.97 1.76 -11.24
C ILE A 42 -4.28 0.27 -11.30
N LEU A 43 -3.27 -0.56 -11.55
CA LEU A 43 -3.41 -2.01 -11.63
C LEU A 43 -3.84 -2.62 -10.29
N PHE A 44 -3.33 -2.11 -9.17
CA PHE A 44 -3.79 -2.46 -7.83
C PHE A 44 -5.28 -2.15 -7.64
N SER A 45 -5.74 -1.01 -8.11
CA SER A 45 -7.16 -0.63 -8.00
C SER A 45 -8.08 -1.50 -8.86
N LEU A 46 -7.61 -2.00 -9.99
CA LEU A 46 -8.37 -2.82 -10.92
C LEU A 46 -8.29 -4.32 -10.61
N SER A 47 -7.29 -4.76 -9.85
CA SER A 47 -7.12 -6.19 -9.54
C SER A 47 -8.28 -6.72 -8.70
N ASN A 48 -8.82 -7.89 -9.04
CA ASN A 48 -9.84 -8.61 -8.27
C ASN A 48 -9.30 -9.89 -7.61
N ASP A 49 -7.99 -10.07 -7.65
CA ASP A 49 -7.29 -11.20 -7.06
C ASP A 49 -6.30 -10.69 -6.01
N LEU A 50 -6.23 -11.35 -4.85
CA LEU A 50 -5.34 -10.96 -3.75
C LEU A 50 -3.86 -11.10 -4.10
N LEU A 51 -3.50 -12.09 -4.94
CA LEU A 51 -2.12 -12.27 -5.38
C LEU A 51 -1.68 -11.11 -6.29
N SER A 52 -2.49 -10.77 -7.28
CA SER A 52 -2.24 -9.62 -8.16
C SER A 52 -2.19 -8.32 -7.36
N SER A 53 -3.11 -8.16 -6.38
CA SER A 53 -3.10 -7.02 -5.45
C SER A 53 -1.78 -6.95 -4.67
N PHE A 54 -1.27 -8.09 -4.17
CA PHE A 54 0.00 -8.14 -3.45
C PHE A 54 1.19 -7.77 -4.35
N ILE A 55 1.25 -8.27 -5.57
CA ILE A 55 2.31 -7.94 -6.53
C ILE A 55 2.38 -6.42 -6.78
N PHE A 56 1.24 -5.78 -7.07
CA PHE A 56 1.21 -4.34 -7.29
C PHE A 56 1.48 -3.53 -6.01
N TRP A 57 1.07 -4.04 -4.87
CA TRP A 57 1.41 -3.49 -3.56
C TRP A 57 2.92 -3.48 -3.29
N GLU A 58 3.62 -4.55 -3.69
CA GLU A 58 5.08 -4.66 -3.62
C GLU A 58 5.76 -3.65 -4.56
N PHE A 59 5.27 -3.50 -5.79
CA PHE A 59 5.79 -2.50 -6.73
C PHE A 59 5.62 -1.08 -6.22
N LEU A 60 4.50 -0.76 -5.56
CA LEU A 60 4.32 0.54 -4.89
C LEU A 60 5.41 0.79 -3.84
N GLY A 61 5.71 -0.21 -3.00
CA GLY A 61 6.76 -0.10 -1.99
C GLY A 61 8.15 0.10 -2.61
N LEU A 62 8.48 -0.66 -3.64
CA LEU A 62 9.76 -0.59 -4.32
C LEU A 62 9.96 0.73 -5.05
N CYS A 63 8.96 1.19 -5.79
CA CYS A 63 9.03 2.46 -6.50
C CYS A 63 9.15 3.65 -5.54
N SER A 64 8.42 3.63 -4.42
CA SER A 64 8.51 4.68 -3.41
C SER A 64 9.92 4.77 -2.81
N PHE A 65 10.58 3.64 -2.57
CA PHE A 65 11.98 3.61 -2.12
C PHE A 65 12.91 4.37 -3.06
N PHE A 66 12.87 4.06 -4.36
CA PHE A 66 13.73 4.73 -5.35
C PHE A 66 13.39 6.21 -5.55
N LEU A 67 12.12 6.56 -5.40
CA LEU A 67 11.64 7.93 -5.55
C LEU A 67 11.99 8.79 -4.33
N ILE A 68 11.92 8.27 -3.10
CA ILE A 68 12.36 8.97 -1.88
C ILE A 68 13.88 9.15 -1.91
N ALA A 69 14.63 8.13 -2.35
CA ALA A 69 16.09 8.17 -2.51
C ALA A 69 16.55 8.99 -3.73
N PHE A 70 15.70 9.80 -4.35
CA PHE A 70 16.07 10.59 -5.54
C PHE A 70 17.30 11.48 -5.30
N TYR A 71 17.35 12.16 -4.16
CA TYR A 71 18.49 12.98 -3.72
C TYR A 71 19.54 12.13 -2.98
N ASN A 72 20.00 11.05 -3.62
CA ASN A 72 20.90 10.07 -3.03
C ASN A 72 22.29 10.60 -2.59
N LYS A 73 22.64 11.84 -2.96
CA LYS A 73 23.84 12.52 -2.47
C LYS A 73 23.66 13.06 -1.05
N ASP A 74 22.41 13.28 -0.63
CA ASP A 74 22.08 13.69 0.71
C ASP A 74 21.87 12.43 1.55
N GLY A 75 22.74 12.19 2.52
CA GLY A 75 22.69 11.01 3.39
C GLY A 75 21.34 10.85 4.05
N GLU A 76 20.70 11.95 4.46
CA GLU A 76 19.39 11.94 5.10
C GLU A 76 18.25 11.37 4.22
N ALA A 77 18.26 11.65 2.91
CA ALA A 77 17.25 11.12 1.99
C ALA A 77 17.42 9.60 1.80
N ASN A 78 18.66 9.14 1.75
CA ASN A 78 18.96 7.72 1.64
C ASN A 78 18.54 6.95 2.89
N ASP A 79 18.91 7.42 4.08
CA ASP A 79 18.51 6.79 5.35
C ASP A 79 16.99 6.79 5.54
N SER A 80 16.33 7.87 5.14
CA SER A 80 14.87 7.98 5.17
C SER A 80 14.19 6.97 4.27
N SER A 81 14.73 6.75 3.06
CA SER A 81 14.20 5.76 2.11
C SER A 81 14.36 4.33 2.64
N ILE A 82 15.50 4.02 3.26
CA ILE A 82 15.77 2.72 3.87
C ILE A 82 14.79 2.44 5.01
N ILE A 83 14.57 3.41 5.89
CA ILE A 83 13.64 3.26 7.02
C ILE A 83 12.21 3.05 6.51
N ALA A 84 11.76 3.85 5.54
CA ALA A 84 10.45 3.70 4.94
C ALA A 84 10.27 2.32 4.30
N PHE A 85 11.29 1.86 3.58
CA PHE A 85 11.29 0.55 2.94
C PHE A 85 11.19 -0.60 3.94
N TRP A 86 12.04 -0.63 4.98
CA TRP A 86 12.03 -1.71 5.96
C TRP A 86 10.73 -1.78 6.76
N LEU A 87 10.18 -0.62 7.17
CA LEU A 87 8.92 -0.60 7.91
C LEU A 87 7.75 -1.11 7.07
N THR A 88 7.68 -0.73 5.79
CA THR A 88 6.63 -1.23 4.91
C THR A 88 6.82 -2.71 4.57
N ARG A 89 8.06 -3.19 4.38
CA ARG A 89 8.38 -4.60 4.15
C ARG A 89 7.97 -5.51 5.30
N LEU A 90 8.10 -5.03 6.52
CA LEU A 90 7.62 -5.78 7.68
C LEU A 90 6.11 -6.08 7.56
N GLY A 91 5.31 -5.10 7.14
CA GLY A 91 3.88 -5.32 6.90
C GLY A 91 3.60 -6.22 5.70
N ASP A 92 4.43 -6.13 4.66
CA ASP A 92 4.28 -6.95 3.45
C ASP A 92 4.48 -8.45 3.76
N LEU A 93 5.36 -8.81 4.72
CA LEU A 93 5.52 -10.18 5.19
C LEU A 93 4.23 -10.73 5.83
N PHE A 94 3.53 -9.93 6.63
CA PHE A 94 2.25 -10.35 7.20
C PHE A 94 1.18 -10.51 6.11
N PHE A 95 1.16 -9.62 5.13
CA PHE A 95 0.24 -9.78 4.00
C PHE A 95 0.53 -11.07 3.21
N LEU A 96 1.79 -11.40 2.96
CA LEU A 96 2.18 -12.64 2.30
C LEU A 96 1.73 -13.88 3.10
N LEU A 97 1.93 -13.88 4.43
CA LEU A 97 1.46 -14.96 5.30
C LEU A 97 -0.07 -15.12 5.21
N ALA A 98 -0.80 -14.01 5.19
CA ALA A 98 -2.24 -14.04 5.01
C ALA A 98 -2.66 -14.66 3.68
N LEU A 99 -1.98 -14.33 2.57
CA LEU A 99 -2.23 -14.94 1.25
C LEU A 99 -2.06 -16.46 1.27
N VAL A 100 -0.98 -16.93 1.89
CA VAL A 100 -0.71 -18.36 2.03
C VAL A 100 -1.83 -19.05 2.83
N MET A 101 -2.24 -18.47 3.96
CA MET A 101 -3.32 -19.00 4.79
C MET A 101 -4.67 -19.03 4.06
N ILE A 102 -5.00 -17.96 3.33
CA ILE A 102 -6.23 -17.85 2.53
C ILE A 102 -6.21 -18.87 1.40
N GLY A 103 -5.09 -18.97 0.67
CA GLY A 103 -4.92 -19.94 -0.42
C GLY A 103 -5.11 -21.37 0.02
N PHE A 104 -4.51 -21.78 1.15
CA PHE A 104 -4.70 -23.12 1.72
C PHE A 104 -6.13 -23.38 2.19
N LYS A 105 -6.82 -22.34 2.70
CA LYS A 105 -8.15 -22.50 3.26
C LYS A 105 -9.25 -22.51 2.20
N TYR A 106 -9.19 -21.60 1.25
CA TYR A 106 -10.25 -21.40 0.26
C TYR A 106 -9.93 -22.02 -1.11
N GLY A 107 -8.68 -22.42 -1.35
CA GLY A 107 -8.21 -22.94 -2.65
C GLY A 107 -8.18 -21.88 -3.76
N THR A 108 -8.59 -20.65 -3.47
CA THR A 108 -8.65 -19.52 -4.43
C THR A 108 -8.20 -18.23 -3.75
N LEU A 109 -7.63 -17.30 -4.55
CA LEU A 109 -7.24 -15.96 -4.08
C LEU A 109 -8.14 -14.87 -4.68
N ASN A 110 -9.15 -15.25 -5.47
CA ASN A 110 -10.11 -14.32 -6.04
C ASN A 110 -11.03 -13.78 -4.96
N ILE A 111 -11.14 -12.44 -4.85
CA ILE A 111 -11.86 -11.75 -3.77
C ILE A 111 -13.35 -12.09 -3.80
N ASP A 112 -13.97 -12.15 -4.97
CA ASP A 112 -15.40 -12.48 -5.09
C ASP A 112 -15.69 -13.91 -4.66
N SER A 113 -14.82 -14.86 -5.04
CA SER A 113 -14.95 -16.26 -4.63
C SER A 113 -14.79 -16.43 -3.12
N ILE A 114 -13.84 -15.69 -2.50
CA ILE A 114 -13.64 -15.69 -1.06
C ILE A 114 -14.85 -15.11 -0.35
N ASN A 115 -15.39 -13.97 -0.81
CA ASN A 115 -16.60 -13.36 -0.26
C ASN A 115 -17.77 -14.34 -0.30
N ASN A 116 -18.02 -15.00 -1.45
CA ASN A 116 -19.11 -15.95 -1.61
C ASN A 116 -18.95 -17.18 -0.70
N SER A 117 -17.74 -17.73 -0.61
CA SER A 117 -17.47 -18.88 0.27
C SER A 117 -17.55 -18.51 1.76
N PHE A 118 -17.22 -17.27 2.11
CA PHE A 118 -17.36 -16.76 3.46
C PHE A 118 -18.84 -16.70 3.90
N PHE A 119 -19.72 -16.20 3.03
CA PHE A 119 -21.15 -16.17 3.30
C PHE A 119 -21.80 -17.55 3.43
N GLN A 120 -21.36 -18.51 2.62
CA GLN A 120 -21.89 -19.88 2.68
C GLN A 120 -21.45 -20.63 3.94
N ASN A 121 -20.27 -20.34 4.49
CA ASN A 121 -19.68 -21.02 5.63
C ASN A 121 -19.72 -20.19 6.94
N SER A 122 -20.64 -19.25 7.05
CA SER A 122 -20.72 -18.27 8.15
C SER A 122 -20.82 -18.88 9.58
N ILE A 123 -21.00 -20.19 9.71
CA ILE A 123 -21.12 -20.88 11.01
C ILE A 123 -19.80 -21.54 11.44
N ALA A 124 -18.81 -21.74 10.56
CA ALA A 124 -17.60 -22.44 10.88
C ALA A 124 -16.47 -21.51 11.31
N SER A 125 -16.28 -21.39 12.61
CA SER A 125 -15.11 -20.86 13.32
C SER A 125 -14.64 -19.45 12.94
N SER A 126 -15.17 -18.49 13.65
CA SER A 126 -14.72 -17.07 13.61
C SER A 126 -13.20 -16.88 13.73
N PHE A 127 -12.50 -17.69 14.53
CA PHE A 127 -11.07 -17.55 14.76
C PHE A 127 -10.20 -17.89 13.54
N SER A 128 -10.52 -18.97 12.81
CA SER A 128 -9.71 -19.35 11.63
C SER A 128 -9.86 -18.38 10.45
N ASN A 129 -10.87 -17.52 10.47
CA ASN A 129 -11.08 -16.45 9.47
C ASN A 129 -10.49 -15.11 9.93
N THR A 130 -10.49 -14.84 11.23
CA THR A 130 -9.96 -13.58 11.76
C THR A 130 -8.45 -13.47 11.62
N LEU A 131 -7.71 -14.55 11.79
CA LEU A 131 -6.25 -14.53 11.81
C LEU A 131 -5.64 -14.06 10.46
N PRO A 132 -5.99 -14.61 9.29
CA PRO A 132 -5.45 -14.10 8.03
C PRO A 132 -5.89 -12.65 7.75
N MET A 133 -7.12 -12.26 8.13
CA MET A 133 -7.58 -10.89 7.96
C MET A 133 -6.87 -9.91 8.89
N THR A 134 -6.51 -10.30 10.11
CA THR A 134 -5.67 -9.48 10.99
C THR A 134 -4.26 -9.32 10.43
N PHE A 135 -3.70 -10.32 9.77
CA PHE A 135 -2.40 -10.20 9.11
C PHE A 135 -2.45 -9.21 7.93
N ILE A 136 -3.49 -9.26 7.09
CA ILE A 136 -3.70 -8.23 6.06
C ILE A 136 -3.79 -6.84 6.71
N PHE A 137 -4.54 -6.72 7.81
CA PHE A 137 -4.69 -5.45 8.50
C PHE A 137 -3.36 -4.91 9.05
N ILE A 138 -2.47 -5.76 9.56
CA ILE A 138 -1.11 -5.35 9.96
C ILE A 138 -0.35 -4.78 8.76
N GLY A 139 -0.45 -5.42 7.58
CA GLY A 139 0.10 -4.88 6.33
C GLY A 139 -0.45 -3.49 6.00
N VAL A 140 -1.76 -3.30 6.17
CA VAL A 140 -2.42 -2.00 5.98
C VAL A 140 -1.92 -0.96 6.97
N LEU A 141 -1.77 -1.30 8.26
CA LEU A 141 -1.25 -0.39 9.29
C LEU A 141 0.12 0.18 8.90
N THR A 142 1.02 -0.65 8.37
CA THR A 142 2.35 -0.21 7.96
C THR A 142 2.31 0.74 6.77
N LYS A 143 1.53 0.43 5.71
CA LYS A 143 1.39 1.28 4.51
C LYS A 143 0.62 2.57 4.78
N CYS A 144 -0.39 2.53 5.65
CA CYS A 144 -1.16 3.72 6.05
C CYS A 144 -0.46 4.54 7.13
N ALA A 145 0.76 4.16 7.54
CA ALA A 145 1.51 4.82 8.61
C ALA A 145 0.69 5.01 9.90
N GLN A 146 -0.10 4.01 10.27
CA GLN A 146 -0.85 4.01 11.52
C GLN A 146 0.08 3.67 12.69
N TYR A 147 -0.25 4.14 13.88
CA TYR A 147 0.53 3.78 15.06
C TYR A 147 0.65 2.25 15.22
N PRO A 148 1.83 1.69 15.52
CA PRO A 148 3.12 2.35 15.85
C PRO A 148 4.03 2.64 14.63
N PHE A 149 3.57 2.45 13.40
CA PHE A 149 4.37 2.54 12.17
C PHE A 149 4.38 3.95 11.54
N THR A 150 4.11 5.01 12.30
CA THR A 150 4.02 6.40 11.82
C THR A 150 5.36 6.99 11.35
N ILE A 151 6.48 6.48 11.84
CA ILE A 151 7.82 7.08 11.73
C ILE A 151 8.27 7.27 10.27
N TRP A 152 7.90 6.43 9.35
CA TRP A 152 8.35 6.51 7.95
C TRP A 152 7.68 7.65 7.17
N LEU A 153 6.45 8.02 7.53
CA LEU A 153 5.66 9.00 6.79
C LEU A 153 6.32 10.39 6.73
N PRO A 154 6.70 11.03 7.86
CA PRO A 154 7.40 12.31 7.81
C PRO A 154 8.79 12.20 7.20
N ARG A 155 9.47 11.06 7.33
CA ARG A 155 10.78 10.84 6.70
C ARG A 155 10.69 10.73 5.19
N ALA A 156 9.62 10.16 4.64
CA ALA A 156 9.38 10.09 3.20
C ALA A 156 9.29 11.49 2.54
N MET A 157 9.02 12.55 3.30
CA MET A 157 9.01 13.93 2.81
C MET A 157 10.41 14.47 2.44
N LYS A 158 11.51 13.77 2.74
CA LYS A 158 12.86 14.12 2.27
C LYS A 158 13.05 13.91 0.77
N GLY A 159 12.15 13.18 0.13
CA GLY A 159 12.11 13.04 -1.33
C GLY A 159 11.61 14.30 -2.04
N PRO A 160 11.60 14.31 -3.39
CA PRO A 160 11.05 15.42 -4.17
C PRO A 160 9.59 15.72 -3.83
N THR A 161 9.24 17.00 -3.69
CA THR A 161 7.90 17.44 -3.31
C THR A 161 6.75 16.82 -4.12
N PRO A 162 6.83 16.71 -5.48
CA PRO A 162 5.75 16.09 -6.24
C PRO A 162 5.57 14.60 -5.91
N ILE A 163 6.65 13.90 -5.55
CA ILE A 163 6.58 12.50 -5.13
C ILE A 163 5.93 12.37 -3.76
N SER A 164 6.34 13.20 -2.82
CA SER A 164 5.73 13.22 -1.48
C SER A 164 4.23 13.50 -1.57
N ALA A 165 3.83 14.46 -2.39
CA ALA A 165 2.42 14.74 -2.64
C ALA A 165 1.68 13.51 -3.18
N LEU A 166 2.24 12.78 -4.15
CA LEU A 166 1.62 11.61 -4.76
C LEU A 166 1.53 10.42 -3.77
N ILE A 167 2.59 10.14 -3.01
CA ILE A 167 2.64 9.06 -2.01
C ILE A 167 1.53 9.26 -0.96
N HIS A 168 1.36 10.48 -0.47
CA HIS A 168 0.46 10.77 0.64
C HIS A 168 -1.00 11.01 0.23
N SER A 169 -1.25 11.51 -1.00
CA SER A 169 -2.62 11.88 -1.40
C SER A 169 -3.39 10.77 -2.12
N ALA A 170 -2.75 10.01 -3.01
CA ALA A 170 -3.50 9.18 -3.95
C ALA A 170 -2.97 7.75 -4.13
N THR A 171 -1.83 7.41 -3.53
CA THR A 171 -1.20 6.13 -3.86
C THR A 171 -0.91 5.27 -2.63
N MET A 172 0.26 5.37 -2.01
CA MET A 172 0.74 4.39 -1.06
C MET A 172 -0.13 4.27 0.20
N VAL A 173 -0.51 5.40 0.80
CA VAL A 173 -1.37 5.43 2.00
C VAL A 173 -2.80 5.01 1.63
N VAL A 174 -3.30 5.50 0.51
CA VAL A 174 -4.65 5.19 0.02
C VAL A 174 -4.78 3.72 -0.40
N ALA A 175 -3.70 3.07 -0.86
CA ALA A 175 -3.72 1.66 -1.21
C ALA A 175 -4.16 0.78 -0.03
N GLY A 176 -3.70 1.08 1.19
CA GLY A 176 -4.12 0.36 2.39
C GLY A 176 -5.61 0.49 2.67
N VAL A 177 -6.12 1.73 2.63
CA VAL A 177 -7.55 1.99 2.80
C VAL A 177 -8.38 1.30 1.70
N PHE A 178 -7.90 1.36 0.45
CA PHE A 178 -8.57 0.72 -0.68
C PHE A 178 -8.61 -0.81 -0.55
N LEU A 179 -7.57 -1.44 -0.02
CA LEU A 179 -7.55 -2.87 0.28
C LEU A 179 -8.62 -3.23 1.33
N LEU A 180 -8.78 -2.41 2.38
CA LEU A 180 -9.85 -2.62 3.36
C LEU A 180 -11.24 -2.49 2.73
N PHE A 181 -11.45 -1.56 1.80
CA PHE A 181 -12.72 -1.48 1.07
C PHE A 181 -12.98 -2.71 0.22
N LYS A 182 -11.98 -3.26 -0.48
CA LYS A 182 -12.13 -4.51 -1.25
C LYS A 182 -12.54 -5.69 -0.38
N LEU A 183 -12.03 -5.75 0.85
CA LEU A 183 -12.33 -6.80 1.83
C LEU A 183 -13.46 -6.41 2.80
N GLY A 184 -14.14 -5.29 2.56
CA GLY A 184 -15.13 -4.71 3.45
C GLY A 184 -16.24 -5.67 3.85
N VAL A 185 -16.70 -6.51 2.92
CA VAL A 185 -17.72 -7.53 3.16
C VAL A 185 -17.30 -8.50 4.27
N ILE A 186 -16.08 -9.02 4.21
CA ILE A 186 -15.52 -9.95 5.21
C ILE A 186 -15.28 -9.23 6.55
N ILE A 187 -14.80 -7.99 6.49
CA ILE A 187 -14.50 -7.18 7.68
C ILE A 187 -15.78 -6.89 8.48
N ILE A 188 -16.90 -6.62 7.80
CA ILE A 188 -18.19 -6.33 8.45
C ILE A 188 -18.70 -7.52 9.26
N GLU A 189 -18.42 -8.75 8.85
CA GLU A 189 -18.84 -9.96 9.54
C GLU A 189 -17.92 -10.32 10.75
N LEU A 190 -16.70 -9.81 10.80
CA LEU A 190 -15.72 -10.14 11.83
C LEU A 190 -15.69 -9.08 12.95
N ASP A 191 -16.52 -9.23 13.99
CA ASP A 191 -16.62 -8.27 15.10
C ASP A 191 -15.28 -8.00 15.82
N SER A 192 -14.45 -9.02 15.97
CA SER A 192 -13.11 -8.89 16.58
C SER A 192 -12.22 -7.98 15.75
N LEU A 193 -12.24 -8.13 14.43
CA LEU A 193 -11.43 -7.33 13.51
C LEU A 193 -11.94 -5.87 13.46
N LYS A 194 -13.25 -5.65 13.46
CA LYS A 194 -13.84 -4.30 13.54
C LYS A 194 -13.37 -3.55 14.77
N LYS A 195 -13.39 -4.19 15.93
CA LYS A 195 -12.90 -3.58 17.19
C LYS A 195 -11.42 -3.24 17.12
N PHE A 196 -10.63 -4.12 16.48
CA PHE A 196 -9.20 -3.90 16.29
C PHE A 196 -8.93 -2.71 15.36
N ILE A 197 -9.64 -2.62 14.22
CA ILE A 197 -9.56 -1.49 13.28
C ILE A 197 -9.96 -0.17 13.97
N MET A 198 -11.08 -0.16 14.70
CA MET A 198 -11.55 1.02 15.43
C MET A 198 -10.54 1.48 16.49
N PHE A 199 -9.94 0.55 17.24
CA PHE A 199 -8.93 0.86 18.25
C PHE A 199 -7.72 1.55 17.64
N PHE A 200 -7.11 0.99 16.59
CA PHE A 200 -5.95 1.59 15.94
C PHE A 200 -6.28 2.91 15.25
N GLY A 201 -7.46 3.02 14.63
CA GLY A 201 -7.93 4.27 14.04
C GLY A 201 -8.08 5.39 15.07
N ALA A 202 -8.75 5.11 16.19
CA ALA A 202 -8.93 6.07 17.28
C ALA A 202 -7.60 6.45 17.98
N PHE A 203 -6.67 5.48 18.09
CA PHE A 203 -5.37 5.74 18.72
C PHE A 203 -4.43 6.56 17.84
N THR A 204 -4.62 6.52 16.53
CA THR A 204 -3.78 7.26 15.58
C THR A 204 -4.30 8.68 15.32
N ALA A 205 -5.61 8.93 15.53
CA ALA A 205 -6.24 10.24 15.36
C ALA A 205 -5.84 11.21 16.45
#